data_6267cc94f68b93751578e7918dcebfe7
#
_entry.id   6267cc94f68b93751578e7918dcebfe7
#
_cell.length_a   1.000
_cell.length_b   1.000
_cell.length_c   1.000
_cell.angle_alpha   90.00
_cell.angle_beta   90.00
_cell.angle_gamma   90.00
#
_symmetry.space_group_name_H-M   'P 1'
#
loop_
_entity.id
_entity.type
_entity.pdbx_description
1 polymer ?
#
loop_
_entity_poly.entity_id
_entity_poly.type
_entity_poly.pdbx_seq_one_letter_code
_entity_poly.pdbx_strand_id
1 'polypeptide(L)'
;MQEGSFEWYQSVFKSILDGQMDLYENQNDTYQLLLNMKQELTFNNKEVMDYAIKISKYAHEMAAYMAATTGMAEYDDLYWKFLLLEGQHYQVDSGLLYLEKNRVPSERFYEPRRSVFMQHGIIQSLQDLMDDKLDIFALSVPPGCGKSTLEDFFLSLVGGWFPNCFNLSSAHSSILTRSLYDGVLEIINDPVEYTWHEIFPNVQMQGTNAKETTVNLERNGRFK
;
A
#
# COMPACT_ATOMS: atom_id res chain seq x y z
N MET A 1 11.35 29.73 11.88
CA MET A 1 11.13 28.52 11.08
C MET A 1 10.35 28.96 9.85
N GLN A 2 10.78 28.60 8.66
CA GLN A 2 10.08 29.00 7.43
C GLN A 2 8.87 28.08 7.25
N GLU A 3 7.69 28.64 7.01
CA GLU A 3 6.48 27.88 6.69
C GLU A 3 6.71 27.03 5.43
N GLY A 4 6.23 25.78 5.43
CA GLY A 4 6.47 24.82 4.35
C GLY A 4 7.83 24.11 4.39
N SER A 5 8.72 24.43 5.35
CA SER A 5 9.95 23.66 5.53
C SER A 5 9.69 22.36 6.29
N PHE A 6 10.61 21.39 6.18
CA PHE A 6 10.49 20.11 6.87
C PHE A 6 10.39 20.29 8.40
N GLU A 7 11.22 21.16 8.98
CA GLU A 7 11.20 21.47 10.40
C GLU A 7 9.86 22.12 10.83
N TRP A 8 9.27 22.93 9.94
CA TRP A 8 7.95 23.50 10.20
C TRP A 8 6.89 22.40 10.30
N TYR A 9 6.83 21.47 9.33
CA TYR A 9 5.92 20.32 9.38
C TYR A 9 6.15 19.45 10.61
N GLN A 10 7.40 19.17 10.97
CA GLN A 10 7.72 18.43 12.19
C GLN A 10 7.16 19.10 13.45
N SER A 11 7.29 20.42 13.54
CA SER A 11 6.78 21.21 14.67
C SER A 11 5.25 21.20 14.73
N VAL A 12 4.56 21.30 13.59
CA VAL A 12 3.09 21.28 13.51
C VAL A 12 2.56 19.89 13.86
N PHE A 13 3.12 18.82 13.27
CA PHE A 13 2.73 17.45 13.61
C PHE A 13 2.94 17.13 15.08
N LYS A 14 4.07 17.59 15.66
CA LYS A 14 4.30 17.42 17.11
C LYS A 14 3.20 18.08 17.94
N SER A 15 2.81 19.30 17.59
CA SER A 15 1.72 20.01 18.28
C SER A 15 0.37 19.27 18.19
N ILE A 16 0.07 18.68 17.01
CA ILE A 16 -1.15 17.88 16.83
C ILE A 16 -1.07 16.58 17.64
N LEU A 17 0.08 15.89 17.61
CA LEU A 17 0.27 14.63 18.34
C LEU A 17 0.27 14.80 19.87
N ASP A 18 0.75 15.95 20.38
CA ASP A 18 0.69 16.30 21.79
C ASP A 18 -0.75 16.71 22.21
N GLY A 19 -1.66 16.93 21.26
CA GLY A 19 -3.08 17.22 21.46
C GLY A 19 -3.92 15.97 21.63
N GLN A 20 -5.20 16.09 21.24
CA GLN A 20 -6.18 14.99 21.32
C GLN A 20 -6.32 14.32 19.96
N MET A 21 -5.49 13.33 19.66
CA MET A 21 -5.55 12.57 18.39
C MET A 21 -6.77 11.64 18.30
N ASP A 22 -7.55 11.51 19.32
CA ASP A 22 -8.87 10.89 19.33
C ASP A 22 -9.97 11.79 18.69
N LEU A 23 -9.69 13.09 18.51
CA LEU A 23 -10.61 14.00 17.83
C LEU A 23 -10.50 13.89 16.33
N TYR A 24 -11.66 13.81 15.66
CA TYR A 24 -11.73 13.72 14.19
C TYR A 24 -11.04 14.90 13.50
N GLU A 25 -11.21 16.12 13.98
CA GLU A 25 -10.60 17.31 13.43
C GLU A 25 -9.08 17.20 13.38
N ASN A 26 -8.45 16.76 14.49
CA ASN A 26 -6.99 16.60 14.56
C ASN A 26 -6.48 15.50 13.61
N GLN A 27 -7.23 14.41 13.43
CA GLN A 27 -6.88 13.37 12.48
C GLN A 27 -7.03 13.87 11.04
N ASN A 28 -8.11 14.58 10.73
CA ASN A 28 -8.34 15.17 9.41
C ASN A 28 -7.27 16.24 9.08
N ASP A 29 -6.93 17.09 10.03
CA ASP A 29 -5.87 18.10 9.86
C ASP A 29 -4.52 17.42 9.62
N THR A 30 -4.23 16.34 10.34
CA THR A 30 -3.03 15.51 10.10
C THR A 30 -2.99 15.00 8.66
N TYR A 31 -4.11 14.48 8.14
CA TYR A 31 -4.20 14.01 6.76
C TYR A 31 -3.98 15.14 5.75
N GLN A 32 -4.61 16.31 5.94
CA GLN A 32 -4.44 17.45 5.05
C GLN A 32 -2.99 17.99 5.06
N LEU A 33 -2.38 18.03 6.23
CA LEU A 33 -0.97 18.42 6.35
C LEU A 33 -0.02 17.44 5.65
N LEU A 34 -0.30 16.13 5.71
CA LEU A 34 0.48 15.13 4.97
C LEU A 34 0.34 15.31 3.46
N LEU A 35 -0.86 15.63 2.96
CA LEU A 35 -1.06 15.93 1.54
C LEU A 35 -0.31 17.20 1.10
N ASN A 36 -0.34 18.25 1.90
CA ASN A 36 0.39 19.48 1.64
C ASN A 36 1.91 19.23 1.66
N MET A 37 2.41 18.50 2.66
CA MET A 37 3.81 18.11 2.77
C MET A 37 4.28 17.31 1.54
N LYS A 38 3.47 16.35 1.08
CA LYS A 38 3.73 15.60 -0.15
C LYS A 38 3.88 16.53 -1.35
N GLN A 39 3.01 17.53 -1.45
CA GLN A 39 2.97 18.47 -2.55
C GLN A 39 4.14 19.47 -2.52
N GLU A 40 4.44 20.05 -1.36
CA GLU A 40 5.44 21.11 -1.19
C GLU A 40 6.88 20.55 -1.16
N LEU A 41 7.10 19.44 -0.45
CA LEU A 41 8.43 18.86 -0.27
C LEU A 41 8.70 17.69 -1.24
N THR A 42 7.72 17.31 -2.07
CA THR A 42 7.77 16.18 -2.97
C THR A 42 8.43 14.96 -2.30
N PHE A 43 7.73 13.94 -1.89
CA PHE A 43 8.23 12.76 -1.15
C PHE A 43 9.40 12.00 -1.83
N ASN A 44 10.20 12.70 -2.65
CA ASN A 44 11.43 12.18 -3.27
C ASN A 44 12.59 12.09 -2.28
N ASN A 45 12.52 12.87 -1.18
CA ASN A 45 13.49 12.75 -0.09
C ASN A 45 13.05 11.63 0.85
N LYS A 46 13.91 10.61 1.01
CA LYS A 46 13.64 9.44 1.86
C LYS A 46 13.33 9.83 3.31
N GLU A 47 14.06 10.78 3.90
CA GLU A 47 13.85 11.22 5.28
C GLU A 47 12.46 11.86 5.45
N VAL A 48 12.06 12.71 4.49
CA VAL A 48 10.73 13.35 4.48
C VAL A 48 9.63 12.30 4.34
N MET A 49 9.81 11.36 3.42
CA MET A 49 8.86 10.29 3.19
C MET A 49 8.74 9.36 4.41
N ASP A 50 9.85 8.91 4.98
CA ASP A 50 9.86 8.03 6.16
C ASP A 50 9.17 8.69 7.36
N TYR A 51 9.40 10.00 7.55
CA TYR A 51 8.71 10.76 8.58
C TYR A 51 7.20 10.84 8.32
N ALA A 52 6.79 11.18 7.10
CA ALA A 52 5.38 11.27 6.72
C ALA A 52 4.66 9.93 6.91
N ILE A 53 5.27 8.82 6.50
CA ILE A 53 4.73 7.47 6.69
C ILE A 53 4.61 7.12 8.17
N LYS A 54 5.58 7.50 8.99
CA LYS A 54 5.50 7.29 10.45
C LYS A 54 4.31 8.01 11.07
N ILE A 55 4.07 9.26 10.68
CA ILE A 55 2.91 10.04 11.15
C ILE A 55 1.61 9.42 10.64
N SER A 56 1.56 9.05 9.35
CA SER A 56 0.39 8.40 8.75
C SER A 56 0.02 7.10 9.47
N LYS A 57 0.99 6.23 9.73
CA LYS A 57 0.76 4.96 10.46
C LYS A 57 0.19 5.18 11.86
N TYR A 58 0.71 6.14 12.60
CA TYR A 58 0.17 6.48 13.90
C TYR A 58 -1.28 6.99 13.79
N ALA A 59 -1.54 7.85 12.80
CA ALA A 59 -2.87 8.41 12.59
C ALA A 59 -3.89 7.34 12.12
N HIS A 60 -3.49 6.44 11.22
CA HIS A 60 -4.40 5.38 10.79
C HIS A 60 -4.74 4.39 11.90
N GLU A 61 -3.78 4.04 12.77
CA GLU A 61 -4.04 3.19 13.93
C GLU A 61 -5.06 3.83 14.88
N MET A 62 -4.93 5.15 15.10
CA MET A 62 -5.88 5.89 15.91
C MET A 62 -7.26 5.99 15.23
N ALA A 63 -7.30 6.23 13.90
CA ALA A 63 -8.55 6.25 13.15
C ALA A 63 -9.28 4.89 13.20
N ALA A 64 -8.55 3.78 13.05
CA ALA A 64 -9.10 2.43 13.18
C ALA A 64 -9.67 2.18 14.59
N TYR A 65 -8.94 2.60 15.63
CA TYR A 65 -9.39 2.48 17.01
C TYR A 65 -10.67 3.30 17.27
N MET A 66 -10.71 4.54 16.77
CA MET A 66 -11.87 5.42 16.93
C MET A 66 -13.08 4.92 16.13
N ALA A 67 -12.87 4.42 14.90
CA ALA A 67 -13.94 3.80 14.12
C ALA A 67 -14.55 2.59 14.86
N ALA A 68 -13.71 1.72 15.42
CA ALA A 68 -14.15 0.55 16.15
C ALA A 68 -14.89 0.88 17.47
N THR A 69 -14.49 1.96 18.16
CA THR A 69 -15.05 2.33 19.47
C THR A 69 -16.29 3.21 19.37
N THR A 70 -16.35 4.10 18.36
CA THR A 70 -17.45 5.06 18.20
C THR A 70 -18.48 4.61 17.18
N GLY A 71 -18.11 3.77 16.21
CA GLY A 71 -18.93 3.40 15.07
C GLY A 71 -19.17 4.53 14.05
N MET A 72 -18.40 5.63 14.14
CA MET A 72 -18.54 6.79 13.25
C MET A 72 -17.85 6.53 11.93
N ALA A 73 -18.57 6.67 10.82
CA ALA A 73 -18.08 6.39 9.47
C ALA A 73 -16.94 7.34 9.03
N GLU A 74 -16.88 8.54 9.61
CA GLU A 74 -15.83 9.51 9.30
C GLU A 74 -14.43 9.02 9.68
N TYR A 75 -14.30 8.29 10.79
CA TYR A 75 -13.01 7.69 11.18
C TYR A 75 -12.63 6.52 10.30
N ASP A 76 -13.60 5.71 9.85
CA ASP A 76 -13.35 4.64 8.87
C ASP A 76 -12.88 5.24 7.53
N ASP A 77 -13.49 6.32 7.06
CA ASP A 77 -13.07 7.03 5.85
C ASP A 77 -11.63 7.58 5.98
N LEU A 78 -11.27 8.16 7.12
CA LEU A 78 -9.89 8.60 7.38
C LEU A 78 -8.90 7.44 7.42
N TYR A 79 -9.25 6.33 8.05
CA TYR A 79 -8.44 5.12 8.05
C TYR A 79 -8.07 4.68 6.63
N TRP A 80 -9.06 4.58 5.74
CA TRP A 80 -8.83 4.21 4.35
C TRP A 80 -8.01 5.25 3.57
N LYS A 81 -8.18 6.54 3.86
CA LYS A 81 -7.37 7.61 3.25
C LYS A 81 -5.89 7.53 3.64
N PHE A 82 -5.59 7.25 4.91
CA PHE A 82 -4.22 7.03 5.35
C PHE A 82 -3.61 5.78 4.70
N LEU A 83 -4.35 4.66 4.66
CA LEU A 83 -3.88 3.44 4.00
C LEU A 83 -3.58 3.65 2.51
N LEU A 84 -4.41 4.44 1.81
CA LEU A 84 -4.16 4.81 0.42
C LEU A 84 -2.85 5.60 0.27
N LEU A 85 -2.66 6.61 1.11
CA LEU A 85 -1.42 7.41 1.11
C LEU A 85 -0.20 6.52 1.31
N GLU A 86 -0.24 5.62 2.27
CA GLU A 86 0.83 4.69 2.58
C GLU A 86 1.06 3.68 1.44
N GLY A 87 0.00 3.08 0.89
CA GLY A 87 0.05 2.16 -0.24
C GLY A 87 0.64 2.79 -1.49
N GLN A 88 0.36 4.06 -1.75
CA GLN A 88 0.98 4.83 -2.83
C GLN A 88 2.49 5.06 -2.62
N HIS A 89 2.99 4.93 -1.38
CA HIS A 89 4.37 5.19 -1.00
C HIS A 89 5.09 3.93 -0.48
N TYR A 90 4.96 2.85 -1.23
CA TYR A 90 5.71 1.61 -1.06
C TYR A 90 5.47 0.87 0.27
N GLN A 91 4.35 1.14 0.98
CA GLN A 91 4.03 0.41 2.21
C GLN A 91 3.24 -0.85 1.87
N VAL A 92 3.89 -2.01 2.05
CA VAL A 92 3.36 -3.32 1.64
C VAL A 92 2.06 -3.65 2.40
N ASP A 93 2.07 -3.55 3.73
CA ASP A 93 0.91 -3.86 4.58
C ASP A 93 -0.32 -3.03 4.21
N SER A 94 -0.13 -1.71 4.14
CA SER A 94 -1.19 -0.76 3.80
C SER A 94 -1.70 -0.92 2.37
N GLY A 95 -0.80 -1.22 1.43
CA GLY A 95 -1.16 -1.53 0.05
C GLY A 95 -2.01 -2.78 -0.07
N LEU A 96 -1.63 -3.86 0.64
CA LEU A 96 -2.38 -5.13 0.65
C LEU A 96 -3.77 -4.97 1.28
N LEU A 97 -3.89 -4.21 2.37
CA LEU A 97 -5.18 -3.89 2.99
C LEU A 97 -6.06 -3.07 2.06
N TYR A 98 -5.51 -1.99 1.51
CA TYR A 98 -6.28 -1.09 0.65
C TYR A 98 -6.72 -1.77 -0.63
N LEU A 99 -5.93 -2.68 -1.18
CA LEU A 99 -6.23 -3.41 -2.41
C LEU A 99 -7.59 -4.12 -2.36
N GLU A 100 -7.98 -4.64 -1.20
CA GLU A 100 -9.24 -5.35 -0.98
C GLU A 100 -10.34 -4.49 -0.31
N LYS A 101 -10.18 -3.16 -0.26
CA LYS A 101 -11.13 -2.26 0.39
C LYS A 101 -12.57 -2.49 -0.04
N ASN A 102 -12.80 -2.65 -1.35
CA ASN A 102 -14.13 -2.80 -1.93
C ASN A 102 -14.73 -4.20 -1.75
N ARG A 103 -13.91 -5.20 -1.43
CA ARG A 103 -14.40 -6.58 -1.23
C ARG A 103 -15.20 -6.70 0.05
N VAL A 104 -16.21 -7.55 -0.02
CA VAL A 104 -16.99 -7.92 1.17
C VAL A 104 -16.05 -8.52 2.21
N PRO A 105 -16.12 -8.12 3.51
CA PRO A 105 -15.17 -8.58 4.54
C PRO A 105 -14.98 -10.11 4.60
N SER A 106 -16.06 -10.89 4.34
CA SER A 106 -16.00 -12.36 4.31
C SER A 106 -15.19 -12.95 3.14
N GLU A 107 -14.95 -12.14 2.09
CA GLU A 107 -14.23 -12.55 0.87
C GLU A 107 -12.81 -11.98 0.80
N ARG A 108 -12.45 -11.12 1.75
CA ARG A 108 -11.10 -10.59 1.84
C ARG A 108 -10.10 -11.70 2.16
N PHE A 109 -9.01 -11.69 1.41
CA PHE A 109 -7.93 -12.65 1.59
C PHE A 109 -6.93 -12.20 2.66
N TYR A 110 -6.42 -10.97 2.54
CA TYR A 110 -5.31 -10.48 3.33
C TYR A 110 -5.72 -10.12 4.77
N GLU A 111 -6.76 -9.32 4.93
CA GLU A 111 -7.18 -8.81 6.24
C GLU A 111 -7.33 -9.91 7.31
N PRO A 112 -8.06 -11.03 7.08
CA PRO A 112 -8.18 -12.09 8.08
C PRO A 112 -6.88 -12.87 8.35
N ARG A 113 -5.90 -12.80 7.45
CA ARG A 113 -4.59 -13.47 7.56
C ARG A 113 -3.47 -12.55 8.03
N ARG A 114 -3.72 -11.23 8.03
CA ARG A 114 -2.74 -10.20 8.34
C ARG A 114 -1.98 -10.46 9.63
N SER A 115 -2.70 -10.78 10.72
CA SER A 115 -2.08 -11.02 12.02
C SER A 115 -1.07 -12.17 11.98
N VAL A 116 -1.39 -13.25 11.26
CA VAL A 116 -0.51 -14.41 11.10
C VAL A 116 0.71 -14.03 10.25
N PHE A 117 0.52 -13.35 9.12
CA PHE A 117 1.62 -12.92 8.26
C PHE A 117 2.55 -11.92 8.95
N MET A 118 2.00 -11.01 9.77
CA MET A 118 2.78 -10.06 10.58
C MET A 118 3.56 -10.79 11.68
N GLN A 119 2.92 -11.70 12.41
CA GLN A 119 3.55 -12.45 13.50
C GLN A 119 4.73 -13.31 13.03
N HIS A 120 4.64 -13.87 11.82
CA HIS A 120 5.71 -14.66 11.21
C HIS A 120 6.73 -13.82 10.42
N GLY A 121 6.63 -12.49 10.47
CA GLY A 121 7.57 -11.58 9.83
C GLY A 121 7.51 -11.57 8.31
N ILE A 122 6.48 -12.17 7.70
CA ILE A 122 6.36 -12.28 6.23
C ILE A 122 6.20 -10.88 5.62
N ILE A 123 5.29 -10.08 6.14
CA ILE A 123 5.05 -8.73 5.62
C ILE A 123 6.25 -7.82 5.86
N GLN A 124 6.90 -7.93 7.03
CA GLN A 124 8.12 -7.17 7.30
C GLN A 124 9.24 -7.55 6.32
N SER A 125 9.40 -8.83 5.99
CA SER A 125 10.40 -9.28 5.01
C SER A 125 10.10 -8.77 3.59
N LEU A 126 8.83 -8.73 3.19
CA LEU A 126 8.43 -8.11 1.93
C LEU A 126 8.70 -6.60 1.92
N GLN A 127 8.45 -5.91 3.05
CA GLN A 127 8.79 -4.50 3.20
C GLN A 127 10.32 -4.28 3.14
N ASP A 128 11.09 -5.14 3.78
CA ASP A 128 12.55 -5.03 3.79
C ASP A 128 13.16 -5.30 2.40
N LEU A 129 12.52 -6.13 1.55
CA LEU A 129 12.84 -6.22 0.11
C LEU A 129 12.57 -4.89 -0.62
N MET A 130 11.43 -4.24 -0.34
CA MET A 130 11.08 -2.96 -0.95
C MET A 130 12.00 -1.82 -0.51
N ASP A 131 12.54 -1.92 0.71
CA ASP A 131 13.44 -0.93 1.32
C ASP A 131 14.93 -1.18 0.99
N ASP A 132 15.24 -2.14 0.12
CA ASP A 132 16.61 -2.58 -0.22
C ASP A 132 17.43 -3.04 1.01
N LYS A 133 16.75 -3.56 2.05
CA LYS A 133 17.39 -4.15 3.23
C LYS A 133 17.64 -5.64 3.09
N LEU A 134 16.91 -6.30 2.18
CA LEU A 134 17.07 -7.71 1.83
C LEU A 134 17.22 -7.84 0.32
N ASP A 135 18.20 -8.63 -0.11
CA ASP A 135 18.37 -8.99 -1.52
C ASP A 135 17.53 -10.21 -1.91
N ILE A 136 17.25 -11.09 -0.95
CA ILE A 136 16.53 -12.35 -1.18
C ILE A 136 15.60 -12.64 -0.01
N PHE A 137 14.38 -13.04 -0.30
CA PHE A 137 13.43 -13.58 0.66
C PHE A 137 12.94 -14.94 0.21
N ALA A 138 13.08 -15.97 1.04
CA ALA A 138 12.57 -17.31 0.78
C ALA A 138 11.42 -17.64 1.73
N LEU A 139 10.21 -17.86 1.17
CA LEU A 139 9.02 -18.19 1.93
C LEU A 139 8.65 -19.65 1.79
N SER A 140 8.70 -20.39 2.91
CA SER A 140 8.20 -21.76 3.01
C SER A 140 7.06 -21.82 4.03
N VAL A 141 5.88 -22.14 3.54
CA VAL A 141 4.66 -22.27 4.35
C VAL A 141 3.88 -23.52 3.92
N PRO A 142 3.05 -24.11 4.81
CA PRO A 142 2.23 -25.26 4.46
C PRO A 142 1.31 -24.96 3.26
N PRO A 143 0.91 -26.01 2.50
CA PRO A 143 -0.11 -25.85 1.46
C PRO A 143 -1.42 -25.26 2.01
N GLY A 144 -2.09 -24.42 1.23
CA GLY A 144 -3.37 -23.80 1.64
C GLY A 144 -3.26 -22.56 2.50
N CYS A 145 -2.06 -22.13 2.92
CA CYS A 145 -1.87 -20.88 3.68
C CYS A 145 -2.04 -19.60 2.85
N GLY A 146 -2.30 -19.71 1.52
CA GLY A 146 -2.52 -18.57 0.66
C GLY A 146 -1.22 -17.93 0.11
N LYS A 147 -0.11 -18.68 0.05
CA LYS A 147 1.17 -18.17 -0.48
C LYS A 147 1.05 -17.59 -1.88
N SER A 148 0.42 -18.33 -2.81
CA SER A 148 0.28 -17.89 -4.20
C SER A 148 -0.58 -16.63 -4.31
N THR A 149 -1.68 -16.55 -3.57
CA THR A 149 -2.52 -15.35 -3.55
C THR A 149 -1.77 -14.14 -2.97
N LEU A 150 -0.95 -14.34 -1.91
CA LEU A 150 -0.10 -13.28 -1.38
C LEU A 150 0.95 -12.84 -2.43
N GLU A 151 1.48 -13.78 -3.21
CA GLU A 151 2.41 -13.51 -4.30
C GLU A 151 1.74 -12.70 -5.41
N ASP A 152 0.52 -13.08 -5.85
CA ASP A 152 -0.27 -12.33 -6.83
C ASP A 152 -0.51 -10.89 -6.38
N PHE A 153 -0.90 -10.70 -5.12
CA PHE A 153 -1.15 -9.39 -4.52
C PHE A 153 0.12 -8.54 -4.46
N PHE A 154 1.21 -9.11 -3.96
CA PHE A 154 2.48 -8.42 -3.85
C PHE A 154 3.03 -8.04 -5.23
N LEU A 155 3.00 -8.94 -6.20
CA LEU A 155 3.45 -8.66 -7.57
C LEU A 155 2.61 -7.61 -8.26
N SER A 156 1.30 -7.58 -8.02
CA SER A 156 0.44 -6.51 -8.56
C SER A 156 0.83 -5.14 -8.00
N LEU A 157 1.17 -5.04 -6.71
CA LEU A 157 1.66 -3.80 -6.09
C LEU A 157 3.04 -3.42 -6.64
N VAL A 158 3.98 -4.37 -6.72
CA VAL A 158 5.32 -4.12 -7.29
C VAL A 158 5.22 -3.62 -8.73
N GLY A 159 4.35 -4.22 -9.55
CA GLY A 159 4.07 -3.75 -10.91
C GLY A 159 3.55 -2.31 -10.96
N GLY A 160 2.69 -1.92 -10.01
CA GLY A 160 2.18 -0.56 -9.91
C GLY A 160 3.22 0.45 -9.40
N TRP A 161 4.06 0.07 -8.44
CA TRP A 161 5.14 0.92 -7.94
C TRP A 161 6.26 1.12 -8.96
N PHE A 162 6.60 0.07 -9.72
CA PHE A 162 7.71 0.06 -10.69
C PHE A 162 7.26 -0.36 -12.09
N PRO A 163 6.31 0.36 -12.73
CA PRO A 163 5.70 -0.08 -13.99
C PRO A 163 6.70 -0.14 -15.17
N ASN A 164 7.83 0.57 -15.05
CA ASN A 164 8.87 0.60 -16.09
C ASN A 164 10.02 -0.39 -15.81
N CYS A 165 9.91 -1.22 -14.77
CA CYS A 165 10.91 -2.23 -14.43
C CYS A 165 10.50 -3.60 -14.94
N PHE A 166 11.49 -4.42 -15.30
CA PHE A 166 11.26 -5.81 -15.64
C PHE A 166 11.13 -6.65 -14.36
N ASN A 167 9.94 -7.20 -14.13
CA ASN A 167 9.69 -8.17 -13.08
C ASN A 167 9.53 -9.55 -13.73
N LEU A 168 10.35 -10.51 -13.32
CA LEU A 168 10.29 -11.88 -13.83
C LEU A 168 9.79 -12.82 -12.76
N SER A 169 8.68 -13.48 -13.03
CA SER A 169 8.17 -14.58 -12.22
C SER A 169 8.32 -15.90 -12.98
N SER A 170 8.74 -16.94 -12.30
CA SER A 170 8.88 -18.26 -12.90
C SER A 170 8.39 -19.37 -11.99
N ALA A 171 7.89 -20.45 -12.58
CA ALA A 171 7.46 -21.63 -11.88
C ALA A 171 7.96 -22.89 -12.61
N HIS A 172 7.93 -24.03 -11.92
CA HIS A 172 8.38 -25.31 -12.51
C HIS A 172 7.44 -25.85 -13.60
N SER A 173 6.26 -25.28 -13.79
CA SER A 173 5.33 -25.67 -14.84
C SER A 173 4.62 -24.47 -15.47
N SER A 174 4.29 -24.59 -16.75
CA SER A 174 3.54 -23.56 -17.48
C SER A 174 2.14 -23.30 -16.90
N ILE A 175 1.54 -24.29 -16.27
CA ILE A 175 0.23 -24.14 -15.60
C ILE A 175 0.35 -23.18 -14.42
N LEU A 176 1.37 -23.33 -13.60
CA LEU A 176 1.58 -22.44 -12.43
C LEU A 176 1.99 -21.03 -12.85
N THR A 177 2.86 -20.91 -13.86
CA THR A 177 3.20 -19.59 -14.44
C THR A 177 1.94 -18.90 -14.98
N ARG A 178 1.08 -19.66 -15.64
CA ARG A 178 -0.19 -19.14 -16.16
C ARG A 178 -1.13 -18.70 -15.04
N SER A 179 -1.25 -19.50 -13.97
CA SER A 179 -2.09 -19.16 -12.81
C SER A 179 -1.65 -17.84 -12.16
N LEU A 180 -0.33 -17.64 -11.97
CA LEU A 180 0.22 -16.40 -11.44
C LEU A 180 -0.08 -15.21 -12.37
N TYR A 181 0.12 -15.37 -13.67
CA TYR A 181 -0.22 -14.35 -14.65
C TYR A 181 -1.71 -13.96 -14.60
N ASP A 182 -2.61 -14.95 -14.59
CA ASP A 182 -4.05 -14.73 -14.56
C ASP A 182 -4.47 -14.06 -13.23
N GLY A 183 -3.86 -14.43 -12.08
CA GLY A 183 -4.12 -13.81 -10.77
C GLY A 183 -3.70 -12.33 -10.71
N VAL A 184 -2.52 -12.00 -11.19
CA VAL A 184 -2.07 -10.59 -11.28
C VAL A 184 -2.96 -9.77 -12.22
N LEU A 185 -3.36 -10.35 -13.37
CA LEU A 185 -4.26 -9.68 -14.31
C LEU A 185 -5.65 -9.42 -13.73
N GLU A 186 -6.20 -10.36 -12.97
CA GLU A 186 -7.48 -10.20 -12.29
C GLU A 186 -7.44 -8.98 -11.37
N ILE A 187 -6.41 -8.88 -10.52
CA ILE A 187 -6.23 -7.76 -9.58
C ILE A 187 -6.15 -6.41 -10.32
N ILE A 188 -5.41 -6.36 -11.43
CA ILE A 188 -5.22 -5.12 -12.18
C ILE A 188 -6.47 -4.72 -12.96
N ASN A 189 -7.24 -5.69 -13.47
CA ASN A 189 -8.35 -5.41 -14.39
C ASN A 189 -9.73 -5.35 -13.74
N ASP A 190 -9.88 -5.81 -12.51
CA ASP A 190 -11.18 -5.80 -11.83
C ASP A 190 -11.29 -4.61 -10.85
N PRO A 191 -11.84 -3.46 -11.28
CA PRO A 191 -11.99 -2.29 -10.43
C PRO A 191 -13.17 -2.40 -9.44
N VAL A 192 -13.95 -3.46 -9.52
CA VAL A 192 -15.07 -3.70 -8.60
C VAL A 192 -14.58 -4.36 -7.32
N GLU A 193 -13.78 -5.40 -7.48
CA GLU A 193 -13.24 -6.18 -6.36
C GLU A 193 -11.97 -5.55 -5.78
N TYR A 194 -11.11 -4.97 -6.63
CA TYR A 194 -9.80 -4.46 -6.24
C TYR A 194 -9.64 -2.97 -6.53
N THR A 195 -9.01 -2.27 -5.62
CA THR A 195 -8.75 -0.82 -5.72
C THR A 195 -7.38 -0.50 -6.31
N TRP A 196 -6.81 -1.38 -7.11
CA TRP A 196 -5.47 -1.21 -7.70
C TRP A 196 -5.31 0.13 -8.44
N HIS A 197 -6.33 0.54 -9.21
CA HIS A 197 -6.31 1.81 -9.94
C HIS A 197 -6.42 3.05 -9.03
N GLU A 198 -6.95 2.91 -7.81
CA GLU A 198 -6.95 4.01 -6.83
C GLU A 198 -5.55 4.19 -6.23
N ILE A 199 -4.83 3.08 -5.99
CA ILE A 199 -3.44 3.13 -5.52
C ILE A 199 -2.54 3.70 -6.62
N PHE A 200 -2.75 3.30 -7.87
CA PHE A 200 -1.91 3.64 -9.02
C PHE A 200 -2.66 4.38 -10.15
N PRO A 201 -3.22 5.57 -9.90
CA PRO A 201 -4.07 6.27 -10.86
C PRO A 201 -3.35 6.67 -12.15
N ASN A 202 -2.02 6.76 -12.12
CA ASN A 202 -1.19 7.15 -13.25
C ASN A 202 -0.52 5.97 -13.97
N VAL A 203 -0.84 4.73 -13.56
CA VAL A 203 -0.30 3.52 -14.21
C VAL A 203 -1.39 2.92 -15.09
N GLN A 204 -1.05 2.64 -16.34
CA GLN A 204 -1.95 2.02 -17.29
C GLN A 204 -1.35 0.75 -17.87
N MET A 205 -2.22 -0.21 -18.13
CA MET A 205 -1.83 -1.41 -18.85
C MET A 205 -1.82 -1.12 -20.35
N GLN A 206 -0.65 -1.19 -20.97
CA GLN A 206 -0.45 -0.96 -22.41
C GLN A 206 -0.78 -2.18 -23.25
N GLY A 207 -0.64 -3.37 -22.69
CA GLY A 207 -0.97 -4.60 -23.37
C GLY A 207 -0.65 -5.84 -22.56
N THR A 208 -1.21 -6.94 -22.98
CA THR A 208 -0.97 -8.27 -22.44
C THR A 208 -0.67 -9.25 -23.55
N ASN A 209 0.22 -10.21 -23.29
CA ASN A 209 0.46 -11.34 -24.19
C ASN A 209 0.25 -12.64 -23.44
N ALA A 210 -0.94 -13.20 -23.60
CA ALA A 210 -1.33 -14.45 -22.93
C ALA A 210 -0.50 -15.68 -23.33
N LYS A 211 0.13 -15.65 -24.51
CA LYS A 211 1.03 -16.73 -24.97
C LYS A 211 2.38 -16.68 -24.27
N GLU A 212 2.87 -15.47 -24.04
CA GLU A 212 4.15 -15.23 -23.38
C GLU A 212 3.98 -14.92 -21.88
N THR A 213 2.73 -14.89 -21.38
CA THR A 213 2.40 -14.56 -19.99
C THR A 213 3.03 -13.24 -19.53
N THR A 214 2.94 -12.21 -20.37
CA THR A 214 3.50 -10.88 -20.11
C THR A 214 2.41 -9.83 -19.91
N VAL A 215 2.62 -8.94 -18.94
CA VAL A 215 1.81 -7.74 -18.68
C VAL A 215 2.73 -6.53 -18.81
N ASN A 216 2.36 -5.59 -19.68
CA ASN A 216 3.11 -4.35 -19.87
C ASN A 216 2.37 -3.21 -19.19
N LEU A 217 3.01 -2.63 -18.19
CA LEU A 217 2.52 -1.47 -17.44
C LEU A 217 3.36 -0.24 -17.77
N GLU A 218 2.72 0.90 -17.93
CA GLU A 218 3.38 2.18 -18.17
C GLU A 218 2.78 3.25 -17.26
N ARG A 219 3.64 4.09 -16.71
CA ARG A 219 3.19 5.25 -15.94
C ARG A 219 2.98 6.43 -16.88
N ASN A 220 1.73 6.87 -17.02
CA ASN A 220 1.38 8.07 -17.74
C ASN A 220 1.52 9.29 -16.81
N GLY A 221 2.38 10.22 -17.18
CA GLY A 221 2.57 11.49 -16.48
C GLY A 221 4.04 11.79 -16.20
N ARG A 222 4.45 13.03 -16.49
CA ARG A 222 5.73 13.53 -16.01
C ARG A 222 5.60 13.72 -14.50
N PHE A 223 6.49 13.12 -13.73
CA PHE A 223 6.75 13.61 -12.40
C PHE A 223 7.13 15.09 -12.53
N LYS A 224 6.30 15.95 -11.98
CA LYS A 224 6.72 17.30 -11.64
C LYS A 224 7.12 17.32 -10.20
#